data_88e37b13cb16feaf15a84e507d151a1d
#
_entry.id   88e37b13cb16feaf15a84e507d151a1d
#
_cell.length_a   1.000
_cell.length_b   1.000
_cell.length_c   1.000
_cell.angle_alpha   90.00
_cell.angle_beta   90.00
_cell.angle_gamma   90.00
#
_symmetry.space_group_name_H-M   'P 1'
#
loop_
_entity.id
_entity.type
_entity.pdbx_description
1 polymer ?
#
loop_
_entity_poly.entity_id
_entity_poly.type
_entity_poly.pdbx_seq_one_letter_code
_entity_poly.pdbx_strand_id
1 'polypeptide(L)'
;NKVDLASPETVRRVREKVQTLNPSAEILETSYAQVERFLERALRQPSTGMFVLRHIKEAYGRPVHHIIRTKEGIAPESMAAFVREILPGAFRIKGIVRDRDGSCFYVDGVNDNVTWRSVQATGDESKIVIIAKMGKALEPKIRSAWKACCGVSFTVE
;
A
#
# COMPACT_ATOMS: atom_id res chain seq x y z
N ASN A 1 7.27 -12.01 8.50
CA ASN A 1 6.36 -11.25 9.34
C ASN A 1 4.90 -11.49 8.93
N LYS A 2 3.97 -11.26 9.85
CA LYS A 2 2.52 -11.48 9.65
C LYS A 2 2.14 -12.97 9.52
N VAL A 3 2.84 -13.85 10.18
CA VAL A 3 2.51 -15.29 10.18
C VAL A 3 1.15 -15.58 10.80
N ASP A 4 0.68 -14.69 11.67
CA ASP A 4 -0.67 -14.68 12.26
C ASP A 4 -1.81 -14.52 11.24
N LEU A 5 -1.52 -13.96 10.06
CA LEU A 5 -2.49 -13.77 8.98
C LEU A 5 -2.44 -14.86 7.90
N ALA A 6 -1.56 -15.86 8.05
CA ALA A 6 -1.36 -16.91 7.07
C ALA A 6 -1.63 -18.30 7.67
N SER A 7 -2.10 -19.24 6.87
CA SER A 7 -2.22 -20.63 7.32
C SER A 7 -0.83 -21.24 7.56
N PRO A 8 -0.70 -22.21 8.50
CA PRO A 8 0.57 -22.91 8.73
C PRO A 8 1.17 -23.53 7.46
N GLU A 9 0.31 -24.02 6.56
CA GLU A 9 0.74 -24.57 5.28
C GLU A 9 1.35 -23.49 4.37
N THR A 10 0.76 -22.31 4.31
CA THR A 10 1.31 -21.18 3.57
C THR A 10 2.65 -20.76 4.11
N VAL A 11 2.80 -20.66 5.43
CA VAL A 11 4.07 -20.33 6.08
C VAL A 11 5.14 -21.35 5.73
N ARG A 12 4.84 -22.65 5.82
CA ARG A 12 5.75 -23.74 5.45
C ARG A 12 6.19 -23.61 3.99
N ARG A 13 5.26 -23.46 3.06
CA ARG A 13 5.56 -23.31 1.62
C ARG A 13 6.47 -22.11 1.33
N VAL A 14 6.23 -20.98 1.98
CA VAL A 14 7.09 -19.80 1.84
C VAL A 14 8.49 -20.08 2.39
N ARG A 15 8.60 -20.71 3.56
CA ARG A 15 9.88 -21.12 4.15
C ARG A 15 10.67 -22.02 3.20
N GLU A 16 10.07 -23.08 2.68
CA GLU A 16 10.69 -24.02 1.73
C GLU A 16 11.18 -23.27 0.47
N LYS A 17 10.36 -22.35 -0.05
CA LYS A 17 10.74 -21.55 -1.22
C LYS A 17 11.93 -20.63 -0.94
N VAL A 18 11.95 -19.97 0.21
CA VAL A 18 13.09 -19.12 0.61
C VAL A 18 14.36 -19.95 0.76
N GLN A 19 14.29 -21.12 1.42
CA GLN A 19 15.44 -22.01 1.58
C GLN A 19 15.94 -22.58 0.25
N THR A 20 15.05 -22.85 -0.70
CA THR A 20 15.46 -23.26 -2.06
C THR A 20 16.21 -22.14 -2.79
N LEU A 21 15.83 -20.89 -2.62
CA LEU A 21 16.47 -19.74 -3.27
C LEU A 21 17.75 -19.30 -2.57
N ASN A 22 17.80 -19.44 -1.26
CA ASN A 22 18.96 -19.13 -0.44
C ASN A 22 19.06 -20.12 0.75
N PRO A 23 19.78 -21.25 0.59
CA PRO A 23 19.89 -22.27 1.64
C PRO A 23 20.52 -21.77 2.94
N SER A 24 21.33 -20.72 2.88
CA SER A 24 22.00 -20.14 4.05
C SER A 24 21.19 -19.02 4.73
N ALA A 25 20.00 -18.70 4.21
CA ALA A 25 19.16 -17.67 4.82
C ALA A 25 18.61 -18.12 6.18
N GLU A 26 18.83 -17.31 7.19
CA GLU A 26 18.11 -17.45 8.47
C GLU A 26 16.70 -16.91 8.31
N ILE A 27 15.69 -17.74 8.62
CA ILE A 27 14.28 -17.38 8.49
C ILE A 27 13.69 -17.21 9.87
N LEU A 28 13.22 -15.99 10.14
CA LEU A 28 12.51 -15.65 11.36
C LEU A 28 11.02 -15.42 11.06
N GLU A 29 10.19 -16.22 11.71
CA GLU A 29 8.74 -16.06 11.64
C GLU A 29 8.30 -15.09 12.73
N THR A 30 7.59 -14.02 12.34
CA THR A 30 7.18 -12.96 13.28
C THR A 30 5.75 -12.52 13.04
N SER A 31 5.12 -12.03 14.10
CA SER A 31 3.89 -11.25 14.07
C SER A 31 4.15 -9.87 14.62
N TYR A 32 3.54 -8.85 14.01
CA TYR A 32 3.73 -7.44 14.40
C TYR A 32 5.20 -6.97 14.42
N ALA A 33 6.07 -7.61 13.61
CA ALA A 33 7.50 -7.32 13.51
C ALA A 33 8.26 -7.42 14.87
N GLN A 34 7.85 -8.32 15.77
CA GLN A 34 8.53 -8.58 17.04
C GLN A 34 9.84 -9.33 16.78
N VAL A 35 10.94 -8.60 16.76
CA VAL A 35 12.28 -9.09 16.37
C VAL A 35 13.37 -8.76 17.40
N GLU A 36 13.00 -8.38 18.60
CA GLU A 36 13.93 -7.86 19.65
C GLU A 36 15.16 -8.75 19.85
N ARG A 37 14.96 -10.05 20.08
CA ARG A 37 16.05 -11.00 20.27
C ARG A 37 16.92 -11.22 19.01
N PHE A 38 16.35 -11.01 17.84
CA PHE A 38 17.08 -11.16 16.58
C PHE A 38 17.98 -9.96 16.33
N LEU A 39 17.50 -8.75 16.59
CA LEU A 39 18.29 -7.53 16.43
C LEU A 39 19.52 -7.52 17.35
N GLU A 40 19.39 -7.94 18.59
CA GLU A 40 20.53 -8.06 19.51
C GLU A 40 21.60 -9.01 18.98
N ARG A 41 21.21 -10.14 18.39
CA ARG A 41 22.13 -11.12 17.81
C ARG A 41 22.74 -10.62 16.52
N ALA A 42 21.95 -10.01 15.61
CA ALA A 42 22.41 -9.48 14.33
C ALA A 42 23.42 -8.33 14.50
N LEU A 43 23.22 -7.48 15.52
CA LEU A 43 24.15 -6.39 15.85
C LEU A 43 25.49 -6.88 16.43
N ARG A 44 25.55 -8.09 16.98
CA ARG A 44 26.77 -8.69 17.54
C ARG A 44 27.62 -9.45 16.51
N GLN A 45 27.08 -9.77 15.36
CA GLN A 45 27.83 -10.49 14.30
C GLN A 45 28.25 -9.50 13.21
N PRO A 46 29.57 -9.29 13.00
CA PRO A 46 30.04 -8.52 11.85
C PRO A 46 29.60 -9.23 10.56
N SER A 47 28.85 -8.53 9.72
CA SER A 47 28.44 -9.05 8.41
C SER A 47 29.66 -9.10 7.51
N THR A 48 30.21 -10.29 7.28
CA THR A 48 31.29 -10.54 6.30
C THR A 48 30.76 -10.75 4.87
N GLY A 49 29.48 -10.51 4.64
CA GLY A 49 28.84 -10.71 3.35
C GLY A 49 28.88 -9.47 2.47
N MET A 50 29.62 -9.51 1.40
CA MET A 50 29.50 -8.55 0.31
C MET A 50 28.15 -8.77 -0.39
N PHE A 51 27.18 -7.86 -0.20
CA PHE A 51 25.92 -7.91 -0.91
C PHE A 51 26.15 -7.59 -2.39
N VAL A 52 26.17 -8.60 -3.23
CA VAL A 52 26.05 -8.42 -4.67
C VAL A 52 24.58 -8.15 -4.97
N LEU A 53 24.23 -6.88 -5.13
CA LEU A 53 22.93 -6.50 -5.70
C LEU A 53 22.91 -6.98 -7.16
N ARG A 54 22.48 -8.24 -7.38
CA ARG A 54 22.09 -8.65 -8.72
C ARG A 54 20.86 -7.83 -9.08
N HIS A 55 20.98 -7.04 -10.13
CA HIS A 55 19.84 -6.42 -10.78
C HIS A 55 18.87 -7.54 -11.18
N ILE A 56 17.82 -7.73 -10.41
CA ILE A 56 16.70 -8.57 -10.82
C ILE A 56 16.09 -7.82 -12.00
N LYS A 57 16.32 -8.35 -13.21
CA LYS A 57 15.60 -7.87 -14.39
C LYS A 57 14.11 -8.03 -14.07
N GLU A 58 13.42 -6.91 -14.02
CA GLU A 58 12.01 -6.84 -13.66
C GLU A 58 11.21 -7.63 -14.70
N ALA A 59 10.84 -8.87 -14.35
CA ALA A 59 9.94 -9.68 -15.15
C ALA A 59 8.49 -9.13 -15.11
N TYR A 60 8.23 -8.24 -14.17
CA TYR A 60 6.94 -7.56 -13.97
C TYR A 60 7.22 -6.06 -13.88
N GLY A 61 6.58 -5.25 -14.72
CA GLY A 61 6.72 -3.81 -14.70
C GLY A 61 6.49 -3.23 -13.30
N ARG A 62 7.18 -2.13 -13.00
CA ARG A 62 7.01 -1.46 -11.70
C ARG A 62 5.56 -0.99 -11.55
N PRO A 63 4.95 -1.20 -10.37
CA PRO A 63 3.65 -0.59 -10.09
C PRO A 63 3.76 0.93 -10.30
N VAL A 64 2.84 1.47 -11.08
CA VAL A 64 2.74 2.93 -11.25
C VAL A 64 1.89 3.47 -10.12
N HIS A 65 2.28 4.59 -9.55
CA HIS A 65 1.46 5.31 -8.59
C HIS A 65 0.85 6.54 -9.24
N HIS A 66 -0.37 6.85 -8.80
CA HIS A 66 -1.06 8.08 -9.16
C HIS A 66 -1.35 8.85 -7.87
N ILE A 67 -1.16 10.15 -7.91
CA ILE A 67 -1.47 11.04 -6.79
C ILE A 67 -2.59 11.96 -7.22
N ILE A 68 -3.71 11.88 -6.51
CA ILE A 68 -4.84 12.79 -6.69
C ILE A 68 -4.75 13.88 -5.63
N ARG A 69 -4.95 15.12 -6.06
CA ARG A 69 -5.02 16.29 -5.16
C ARG A 69 -6.26 17.12 -5.47
N THR A 70 -6.90 17.59 -4.42
CA THR A 70 -7.99 18.56 -4.52
C THR A 70 -8.08 19.40 -3.25
N LYS A 71 -8.46 20.68 -3.43
CA LYS A 71 -8.76 21.60 -2.31
C LYS A 71 -10.23 21.60 -1.94
N GLU A 72 -11.06 21.00 -2.78
CA GLU A 72 -12.50 20.92 -2.52
C GLU A 72 -12.82 19.80 -1.52
N GLY A 73 -13.83 20.04 -0.69
CA GLY A 73 -14.30 19.04 0.25
C GLY A 73 -15.08 17.93 -0.44
N ILE A 74 -14.82 16.68 -0.03
CA ILE A 74 -15.43 15.48 -0.60
C ILE A 74 -16.20 14.77 0.49
N ALA A 75 -17.50 14.53 0.25
CA ALA A 75 -18.31 13.75 1.18
C ALA A 75 -17.76 12.31 1.31
N PRO A 76 -17.76 11.73 2.54
CA PRO A 76 -17.24 10.39 2.78
C PRO A 76 -17.87 9.31 1.88
N GLU A 77 -19.17 9.42 1.59
CA GLU A 77 -19.92 8.49 0.72
C GLU A 77 -19.41 8.55 -0.73
N SER A 78 -19.13 9.75 -1.22
CA SER A 78 -18.57 9.98 -2.56
C SER A 78 -17.18 9.38 -2.68
N MET A 79 -16.33 9.59 -1.68
CA MET A 79 -15.00 8.98 -1.64
C MET A 79 -15.08 7.46 -1.51
N ALA A 80 -16.02 6.94 -0.71
CA ALA A 80 -16.23 5.49 -0.59
C ALA A 80 -16.67 4.85 -1.92
N ALA A 81 -17.53 5.51 -2.67
CA ALA A 81 -17.92 5.06 -4.02
C ALA A 81 -16.71 5.05 -4.97
N PHE A 82 -15.94 6.13 -4.98
CA PHE A 82 -14.72 6.22 -5.78
C PHE A 82 -13.72 5.11 -5.44
N VAL A 83 -13.44 4.89 -4.15
CA VAL A 83 -12.50 3.86 -3.71
C VAL A 83 -12.96 2.47 -4.15
N ARG A 84 -14.25 2.13 -3.98
CA ARG A 84 -14.81 0.84 -4.44
C ARG A 84 -14.64 0.63 -5.95
N GLU A 85 -14.81 1.69 -6.74
CA GLU A 85 -14.68 1.61 -8.20
C GLU A 85 -13.22 1.39 -8.65
N ILE A 86 -12.25 1.96 -7.94
CA ILE A 86 -10.83 1.93 -8.31
C ILE A 86 -10.07 0.74 -7.71
N LEU A 87 -10.46 0.30 -6.51
CA LEU A 87 -9.74 -0.72 -5.73
C LEU A 87 -9.46 -2.03 -6.49
N PRO A 88 -10.36 -2.57 -7.35
CA PRO A 88 -10.06 -3.76 -8.14
C PRO A 88 -8.83 -3.62 -9.06
N GLY A 89 -8.54 -2.42 -9.55
CA GLY A 89 -7.38 -2.09 -10.38
C GLY A 89 -6.14 -1.64 -9.60
N ALA A 90 -6.24 -1.52 -8.28
CA ALA A 90 -5.16 -1.04 -7.43
C ALA A 90 -4.64 -2.12 -6.48
N PHE A 91 -3.34 -2.06 -6.16
CA PHE A 91 -2.77 -2.80 -5.04
C PHE A 91 -3.10 -2.13 -3.71
N ARG A 92 -3.15 -0.79 -3.72
CA ARG A 92 -3.42 0.00 -2.53
C ARG A 92 -3.93 1.38 -2.89
N ILE A 93 -4.83 1.89 -2.05
CA ILE A 93 -5.29 3.29 -2.06
C ILE A 93 -5.08 3.82 -0.66
N LYS A 94 -4.40 4.96 -0.52
CA LYS A 94 -4.20 5.64 0.76
C LYS A 94 -4.36 7.13 0.59
N GLY A 95 -4.96 7.79 1.58
CA GLY A 95 -5.02 9.24 1.54
C GLY A 95 -5.60 9.87 2.78
N ILE A 96 -5.40 11.17 2.87
CA ILE A 96 -6.13 12.04 3.77
C ILE A 96 -7.08 12.85 2.90
N VAL A 97 -8.35 12.81 3.25
CA VAL A 97 -9.43 13.44 2.52
C VAL A 97 -10.11 14.45 3.43
N ARG A 98 -10.32 15.63 2.92
CA ARG A 98 -11.05 16.70 3.59
C ARG A 98 -12.52 16.62 3.23
N ASP A 99 -13.39 16.62 4.23
CA ASP A 99 -14.83 16.69 4.05
C ASP A 99 -15.28 18.13 3.78
N ARG A 100 -16.53 18.29 3.38
CA ARG A 100 -17.16 19.60 3.11
C ARG A 100 -17.25 20.49 4.35
N ASP A 101 -17.34 19.89 5.54
CA ASP A 101 -17.36 20.60 6.83
C ASP A 101 -15.95 20.98 7.33
N GLY A 102 -14.90 20.60 6.59
CA GLY A 102 -13.51 20.84 6.93
C GLY A 102 -12.87 19.78 7.82
N SER A 103 -13.62 18.79 8.29
CA SER A 103 -13.07 17.62 8.96
C SER A 103 -12.21 16.79 8.00
N CYS A 104 -11.31 15.97 8.55
CA CYS A 104 -10.44 15.12 7.75
C CYS A 104 -10.59 13.66 8.14
N PHE A 105 -10.54 12.80 7.16
CA PHE A 105 -10.49 11.36 7.37
C PHE A 105 -9.39 10.71 6.55
N TYR A 106 -8.83 9.68 7.12
CA TYR A 106 -7.85 8.83 6.45
C TYR A 106 -8.56 7.64 5.83
N VAL A 107 -8.21 7.33 4.58
CA VAL A 107 -8.67 6.15 3.86
C VAL A 107 -7.48 5.22 3.59
N ASP A 108 -7.69 3.92 3.78
CA ASP A 108 -6.73 2.86 3.40
C ASP A 108 -7.50 1.69 2.78
N GLY A 109 -7.30 1.46 1.50
CA GLY A 109 -7.88 0.38 0.72
C GLY A 109 -6.82 -0.62 0.29
N VAL A 110 -7.01 -1.91 0.64
CA VAL A 110 -6.12 -3.01 0.25
C VAL A 110 -6.98 -4.24 -0.05
N ASN A 111 -6.81 -4.85 -1.21
CA ASN A 111 -7.65 -5.93 -1.70
C ASN A 111 -9.13 -5.51 -1.68
N ASP A 112 -9.99 -6.21 -0.92
CA ASP A 112 -11.40 -5.87 -0.79
C ASP A 112 -11.73 -5.12 0.51
N ASN A 113 -10.70 -4.82 1.32
CA ASN A 113 -10.87 -4.14 2.61
C ASN A 113 -10.59 -2.65 2.47
N VAL A 114 -11.52 -1.85 2.98
CA VAL A 114 -11.37 -0.39 3.07
C VAL A 114 -11.59 0.03 4.51
N THR A 115 -10.63 0.74 5.08
CA THR A 115 -10.71 1.27 6.43
C THR A 115 -10.75 2.80 6.40
N TRP A 116 -11.53 3.36 7.29
CA TRP A 116 -11.76 4.80 7.45
C TRP A 116 -11.51 5.19 8.90
N ARG A 117 -10.91 6.33 9.13
CA ARG A 117 -10.74 6.88 10.48
C ARG A 117 -10.66 8.40 10.43
N SER A 118 -11.27 9.08 11.36
CA SER A 118 -11.06 10.51 11.57
C SER A 118 -9.60 10.78 11.91
N VAL A 119 -9.07 11.86 11.38
CA VAL A 119 -7.71 12.31 11.67
C VAL A 119 -7.70 13.83 11.84
N GLN A 120 -6.79 14.30 12.68
CA GLN A 120 -6.47 15.73 12.70
C GLN A 120 -5.39 15.97 11.64
N ALA A 121 -5.71 16.76 10.62
CA ALA A 121 -4.78 17.15 9.59
C ALA A 121 -4.76 18.67 9.42
N THR A 122 -3.59 19.22 9.21
CA THR A 122 -3.36 20.67 9.12
C THR A 122 -3.29 21.17 7.68
N GLY A 123 -3.41 20.28 6.69
CA GLY A 123 -3.36 20.64 5.27
C GLY A 123 -4.69 21.21 4.75
N ASP A 124 -4.61 22.03 3.72
CA ASP A 124 -5.76 22.62 3.03
C ASP A 124 -6.21 21.81 1.80
N GLU A 125 -5.56 20.70 1.52
CA GLU A 125 -5.87 19.82 0.38
C GLU A 125 -6.04 18.35 0.79
N SER A 126 -6.89 17.66 0.06
CA SER A 126 -6.96 16.20 0.06
C SER A 126 -5.85 15.63 -0.81
N LYS A 127 -5.17 14.58 -0.32
CA LYS A 127 -4.15 13.87 -1.07
C LYS A 127 -4.38 12.37 -0.99
N ILE A 128 -4.59 11.75 -2.16
CA ILE A 128 -4.84 10.31 -2.27
C ILE A 128 -3.77 9.70 -3.18
N VAL A 129 -3.11 8.65 -2.71
CA VAL A 129 -2.12 7.87 -3.46
C VAL A 129 -2.73 6.53 -3.85
N ILE A 130 -2.67 6.19 -5.12
CA ILE A 130 -3.15 4.95 -5.70
C ILE A 130 -1.96 4.21 -6.29
N ILE A 131 -1.71 2.99 -5.83
CA ILE A 131 -0.70 2.09 -6.40
C ILE A 131 -1.42 1.15 -7.36
N ALA A 132 -1.25 1.37 -8.65
CA ALA A 132 -1.97 0.63 -9.69
C ALA A 132 -1.40 -0.77 -9.92
N LYS A 133 -2.28 -1.75 -10.15
CA LYS A 133 -1.89 -3.11 -10.59
C LYS A 133 -1.40 -3.14 -12.03
N MET A 134 -1.94 -2.28 -12.87
CA MET A 134 -1.71 -2.23 -14.31
C MET A 134 -1.42 -0.81 -14.78
N GLY A 135 -0.26 -0.29 -14.43
CA GLY A 135 0.37 0.90 -14.99
C GLY A 135 -0.56 2.04 -15.45
N LYS A 136 -0.25 2.59 -16.59
CA LYS A 136 -0.94 3.76 -17.18
C LYS A 136 -2.43 3.53 -17.53
N ALA A 137 -2.87 2.27 -17.62
CA ALA A 137 -4.26 1.94 -17.94
C ALA A 137 -5.27 2.37 -16.86
N LEU A 138 -4.81 2.64 -15.63
CA LEU A 138 -5.71 3.02 -14.53
C LEU A 138 -6.07 4.51 -14.53
N GLU A 139 -5.23 5.39 -15.07
CA GLU A 139 -5.47 6.83 -15.05
C GLU A 139 -6.78 7.26 -15.73
N PRO A 140 -7.16 6.78 -16.92
CA PRO A 140 -8.44 7.11 -17.52
C PRO A 140 -9.63 6.68 -16.63
N LYS A 141 -9.52 5.52 -15.99
CA LYS A 141 -10.54 5.03 -15.06
C LYS A 141 -10.61 5.90 -13.81
N ILE A 142 -9.47 6.33 -13.26
CA ILE A 142 -9.41 7.26 -12.12
C ILE A 142 -10.15 8.55 -12.47
N ARG A 143 -9.86 9.15 -13.63
CA ARG A 143 -10.49 10.40 -14.05
C ARG A 143 -12.00 10.25 -14.24
N SER A 144 -12.45 9.18 -14.88
CA SER A 144 -13.86 8.90 -15.09
C SER A 144 -14.60 8.66 -13.78
N ALA A 145 -14.07 7.79 -12.92
CA ALA A 145 -14.66 7.46 -11.62
C ALA A 145 -14.69 8.67 -10.68
N TRP A 146 -13.63 9.51 -10.68
CA TRP A 146 -13.60 10.71 -9.87
C TRP A 146 -14.71 11.68 -10.28
N LYS A 147 -14.84 11.91 -11.58
CA LYS A 147 -15.91 12.79 -12.10
C LYS A 147 -17.30 12.27 -11.75
N ALA A 148 -17.51 10.95 -11.83
CA ALA A 148 -18.80 10.34 -11.54
C ALA A 148 -19.15 10.32 -10.05
N CYS A 149 -18.17 10.04 -9.18
CA CYS A 149 -18.41 9.84 -7.75
C CYS A 149 -18.24 11.12 -6.93
N CYS A 150 -17.19 11.90 -7.20
CA CYS A 150 -16.82 13.07 -6.39
C CYS A 150 -17.27 14.38 -7.02
N GLY A 151 -17.19 14.51 -8.34
CA GLY A 151 -17.69 15.67 -9.08
C GLY A 151 -16.97 16.99 -8.82
N VAL A 152 -15.86 16.97 -8.08
CA VAL A 152 -15.06 18.15 -7.72
C VAL A 152 -13.80 18.24 -8.60
N SER A 153 -13.21 19.42 -8.71
CA SER A 153 -11.96 19.62 -9.47
C SER A 153 -10.78 18.91 -8.81
N PHE A 154 -9.84 18.40 -9.61
CA PHE A 154 -8.69 17.66 -9.12
C PHE A 154 -7.52 17.67 -10.10
N THR A 155 -6.34 17.36 -9.60
CA THR A 155 -5.17 17.03 -10.41
C THR A 155 -4.78 15.58 -10.19
N VAL A 156 -4.18 14.97 -11.23
CA VAL A 156 -3.58 13.61 -11.17
C VAL A 156 -2.15 13.74 -11.66
N GLU A 157 -1.23 13.25 -10.83
CA GLU A 157 0.21 13.11 -11.10
C GLU A 157 0.58 11.63 -11.24
#